data_f3953358fd3ffa3f0390edc369c99e5e
#
_entry.id   f3953358fd3ffa3f0390edc369c99e5e
#
_cell.length_a   1.000
_cell.length_b   1.000
_cell.length_c   1.000
_cell.angle_alpha   90.00
_cell.angle_beta   90.00
_cell.angle_gamma   90.00
#
_symmetry.space_group_name_H-M   'P 1'
#
loop_
_entity.id
_entity.type
_entity.pdbx_description
1 polymer ?
#
loop_
_entity_poly.entity_id
_entity_poly.type
_entity_poly.pdbx_seq_one_letter_code
_entity_poly.pdbx_strand_id
1 'polypeptide(L)'
;MRLTEFISPADVQGTTTLLIENAKGSDSMFVYLPALKKVRRLASANKGDAFIGTDFSYGDVLGYKLSDWKYTKLADGKFNGKDCYMIEATPINNTVKSDFGYSKRRMCILKDNFVAATIDIWDTAGKPLKHIEFTDIRPYGKVKPRWQAMKSMAK
;
A
#
# COMPACT_ATOMS: atom_id res chain seq x y z
N MET A 1 9.64 6.58 -8.54
CA MET A 1 10.58 6.59 -7.40
C MET A 1 9.88 7.21 -6.20
N ARG A 2 9.95 6.58 -5.03
CA ARG A 2 9.34 7.05 -3.77
C ARG A 2 10.37 6.97 -2.66
N LEU A 3 10.54 8.05 -1.90
CA LEU A 3 11.34 8.12 -0.69
C LEU A 3 10.39 8.24 0.50
N THR A 4 10.60 7.42 1.53
CA THR A 4 9.82 7.44 2.77
C THR A 4 10.79 7.51 3.94
N GLU A 5 10.58 8.46 4.86
CA GLU A 5 11.35 8.59 6.09
C GLU A 5 10.43 8.36 7.29
N PHE A 6 10.87 7.55 8.25
CA PHE A 6 10.18 7.32 9.50
C PHE A 6 10.57 8.41 10.50
N ILE A 7 9.59 9.17 10.95
CA ILE A 7 9.79 10.25 11.94
C ILE A 7 9.45 9.80 13.36
N SER A 8 8.75 8.71 13.52
CA SER A 8 8.38 8.06 14.80
C SER A 8 7.91 6.63 14.52
N PRO A 9 7.88 5.74 15.55
CA PRO A 9 8.42 5.89 16.90
C PRO A 9 9.96 5.85 16.94
N ALA A 10 10.55 6.04 18.12
CA ALA A 10 12.00 6.23 18.28
C ALA A 10 12.86 5.05 17.79
N ASP A 11 12.37 3.83 17.87
CA ASP A 11 13.05 2.60 17.43
C ASP A 11 13.26 2.52 15.90
N VAL A 12 12.43 3.19 15.13
CA VAL A 12 12.54 3.25 13.65
C VAL A 12 12.84 4.65 13.13
N GLN A 13 12.95 5.65 14.01
CA GLN A 13 13.17 7.04 13.62
C GLN A 13 14.42 7.21 12.77
N GLY A 14 14.32 8.01 11.69
CA GLY A 14 15.40 8.25 10.74
C GLY A 14 15.65 7.09 9.76
N THR A 15 14.98 5.94 9.93
CA THR A 15 14.97 4.91 8.90
C THR A 15 14.37 5.49 7.63
N THR A 16 15.07 5.31 6.52
CA THR A 16 14.62 5.85 5.22
C THR A 16 14.55 4.73 4.19
N THR A 17 13.48 4.69 3.44
CA THR A 17 13.32 3.72 2.34
C THR A 17 13.25 4.43 1.00
N LEU A 18 13.93 3.87 0.01
CA LEU A 18 13.88 4.31 -1.39
C LEU A 18 13.31 3.18 -2.24
N LEU A 19 12.15 3.41 -2.83
CA LEU A 19 11.56 2.55 -3.85
C LEU A 19 11.82 3.11 -5.23
N ILE A 20 12.36 2.28 -6.11
CA ILE A 20 12.51 2.56 -7.54
C ILE A 20 11.63 1.57 -8.30
N GLU A 21 10.54 2.09 -8.86
CA GLU A 21 9.63 1.32 -9.71
C GLU A 21 10.27 1.15 -11.09
N ASN A 22 10.44 -0.08 -11.53
CA ASN A 22 10.97 -0.41 -12.84
C ASN A 22 9.83 -0.72 -13.79
N ALA A 23 9.82 -0.09 -14.96
CA ALA A 23 8.82 -0.35 -15.99
C ALA A 23 8.88 -1.80 -16.49
N LYS A 24 10.08 -2.39 -16.49
CA LYS A 24 10.32 -3.80 -16.84
C LYS A 24 11.09 -4.47 -15.70
N GLY A 25 10.65 -5.66 -15.29
CA GLY A 25 11.28 -6.43 -14.22
C GLY A 25 10.80 -6.07 -12.81
N SER A 26 11.58 -6.47 -11.82
CA SER A 26 11.26 -6.25 -10.40
C SER A 26 11.66 -4.86 -9.93
N ASP A 27 10.82 -4.27 -9.07
CA ASP A 27 11.14 -3.01 -8.42
C ASP A 27 12.35 -3.18 -7.49
N SER A 28 13.07 -2.09 -7.27
CA SER A 28 14.22 -2.07 -6.38
C SER A 28 13.90 -1.27 -5.13
N MET A 29 14.18 -1.85 -3.97
CA MET A 29 13.99 -1.19 -2.68
C MET A 29 15.30 -1.13 -1.91
N PHE A 30 15.58 0.03 -1.35
CA PHE A 30 16.72 0.27 -0.49
C PHE A 30 16.24 0.79 0.86
N VAL A 31 16.89 0.37 1.92
CA VAL A 31 16.63 0.84 3.29
C VAL A 31 17.91 1.37 3.87
N TYR A 32 17.89 2.61 4.34
CA TYR A 32 18.92 3.18 5.20
C TYR A 32 18.53 2.94 6.66
N LEU A 33 19.44 2.32 7.41
CA LEU A 33 19.29 2.03 8.84
C LEU A 33 20.23 2.95 9.63
N PRO A 34 19.71 3.97 10.36
CA PRO A 34 20.54 4.95 11.09
C PRO A 34 21.47 4.30 12.10
N ALA A 35 20.99 3.31 12.85
CA ALA A 35 21.78 2.59 13.86
C ALA A 35 23.02 1.91 13.29
N LEU A 36 22.97 1.48 12.02
CA LEU A 36 24.07 0.81 11.34
C LEU A 36 24.83 1.77 10.40
N LYS A 37 24.33 2.97 10.15
CA LYS A 37 24.81 3.93 9.15
C LYS A 37 25.04 3.30 7.77
N LYS A 38 24.17 2.36 7.40
CA LYS A 38 24.29 1.57 6.15
C LYS A 38 23.00 1.60 5.35
N VAL A 39 23.17 1.60 4.02
CA VAL A 39 22.10 1.32 3.07
C VAL A 39 22.16 -0.16 2.72
N ARG A 40 21.01 -0.83 2.79
CA ARG A 40 20.84 -2.21 2.32
C ARG A 40 19.84 -2.23 1.17
N ARG A 41 20.17 -2.99 0.12
CA ARG A 41 19.17 -3.37 -0.87
C ARG A 41 18.34 -4.52 -0.28
N LEU A 42 17.03 -4.32 -0.24
CA LEU A 42 16.12 -5.43 0.04
C LEU A 42 15.96 -6.18 -1.29
N ALA A 43 16.42 -7.42 -1.33
CA ALA A 43 15.98 -8.34 -2.37
C ALA A 43 14.45 -8.36 -2.33
N SER A 44 13.77 -8.69 -3.43
CA SER A 44 12.31 -8.83 -3.47
C SER A 44 11.87 -9.90 -2.46
N ALA A 45 11.97 -9.54 -1.19
CA ALA A 45 11.48 -10.32 -0.08
C ALA A 45 9.97 -10.50 -0.26
N ASN A 46 9.40 -11.50 0.34
CA ASN A 46 7.98 -11.71 0.36
C ASN A 46 7.27 -10.40 0.61
N LYS A 47 6.50 -9.92 -0.36
CA LYS A 47 5.78 -8.66 -0.26
C LYS A 47 4.78 -8.68 0.91
N GLY A 48 4.45 -9.86 1.42
CA GLY A 48 3.61 -10.07 2.60
C GLY A 48 4.30 -9.82 3.94
N ASP A 49 5.64 -9.75 3.99
CA ASP A 49 6.36 -9.52 5.26
C ASP A 49 6.07 -8.13 5.82
N ALA A 50 6.12 -8.01 7.15
CA ALA A 50 5.90 -6.75 7.86
C ALA A 50 6.96 -5.71 7.45
N PHE A 51 6.49 -4.52 7.05
CA PHE A 51 7.35 -3.41 6.67
C PHE A 51 7.95 -2.76 7.92
N ILE A 52 9.21 -3.07 8.21
CA ILE A 52 9.98 -2.49 9.33
C ILE A 52 9.20 -2.58 10.67
N GLY A 53 8.58 -3.74 10.92
CA GLY A 53 7.84 -3.99 12.17
C GLY A 53 6.52 -3.24 12.32
N THR A 54 6.01 -2.64 11.25
CA THR A 54 4.69 -1.99 11.23
C THR A 54 3.60 -2.98 10.80
N ASP A 55 2.33 -2.61 10.97
CA ASP A 55 1.16 -3.37 10.48
C ASP A 55 1.02 -3.34 8.94
N PHE A 56 1.78 -2.50 8.27
CA PHE A 56 1.88 -2.50 6.81
C PHE A 56 2.84 -3.61 6.36
N SER A 57 2.54 -4.24 5.23
CA SER A 57 3.48 -5.14 4.56
C SER A 57 4.34 -4.38 3.55
N TYR A 58 5.46 -4.99 3.12
CA TYR A 58 6.23 -4.45 2.00
C TYR A 58 5.35 -4.23 0.76
N GLY A 59 4.40 -5.12 0.47
CA GLY A 59 3.46 -4.98 -0.63
C GLY A 59 2.56 -3.76 -0.52
N ASP A 60 2.13 -3.40 0.69
CA ASP A 60 1.32 -2.21 0.92
C ASP A 60 2.10 -0.92 0.61
N VAL A 61 3.39 -0.90 0.94
CA VAL A 61 4.27 0.26 0.75
C VAL A 61 4.81 0.34 -0.69
N LEU A 62 5.21 -0.79 -1.27
CA LEU A 62 5.69 -0.89 -2.65
C LEU A 62 4.61 -0.51 -3.65
N GLY A 63 3.35 -0.76 -3.28
CA GLY A 63 2.21 -0.59 -4.17
C GLY A 63 1.97 -1.82 -5.04
N TYR A 64 0.97 -1.72 -5.87
CA TYR A 64 0.42 -2.84 -6.61
C TYR A 64 0.52 -2.55 -8.11
N LYS A 65 1.15 -3.44 -8.87
CA LYS A 65 1.07 -3.39 -10.32
C LYS A 65 -0.34 -3.80 -10.74
N LEU A 66 -0.98 -2.99 -11.56
CA LEU A 66 -2.35 -3.28 -12.02
C LEU A 66 -2.44 -4.63 -12.72
N SER A 67 -1.40 -5.02 -13.46
CA SER A 67 -1.30 -6.30 -14.17
C SER A 67 -1.29 -7.53 -13.26
N ASP A 68 -0.95 -7.38 -11.98
CA ASP A 68 -0.87 -8.49 -11.02
C ASP A 68 -2.24 -8.87 -10.43
N TRP A 69 -3.28 -8.08 -10.73
CA TRP A 69 -4.58 -8.22 -10.08
C TRP A 69 -5.72 -8.18 -11.09
N LYS A 70 -6.72 -9.02 -10.86
CA LYS A 70 -8.01 -8.98 -11.56
C LYS A 70 -8.96 -8.13 -10.73
N TYR A 71 -9.59 -7.15 -11.37
CA TYR A 71 -10.49 -6.20 -10.72
C TYR A 71 -11.94 -6.46 -11.09
N THR A 72 -12.82 -6.38 -10.10
CA THR A 72 -14.27 -6.49 -10.27
C THR A 72 -14.92 -5.30 -9.57
N LYS A 73 -15.74 -4.55 -10.31
CA LYS A 73 -16.58 -3.51 -9.72
C LYS A 73 -17.77 -4.18 -9.05
N LEU A 74 -17.98 -3.84 -7.78
CA LEU A 74 -19.15 -4.24 -6.99
C LEU A 74 -20.21 -3.13 -7.01
N ALA A 75 -21.34 -3.35 -6.33
CA ALA A 75 -22.32 -2.30 -6.07
C ALA A 75 -21.64 -1.13 -5.33
N ASP A 76 -21.99 0.09 -5.71
CA ASP A 76 -21.41 1.30 -5.10
C ASP A 76 -21.70 1.34 -3.59
N GLY A 77 -20.79 1.94 -2.84
CA GLY A 77 -20.87 2.08 -1.39
C GLY A 77 -20.76 3.52 -0.94
N LYS A 78 -20.70 3.68 0.39
CA LYS A 78 -20.47 4.98 1.03
C LYS A 78 -19.40 4.86 2.12
N PHE A 79 -18.62 5.90 2.28
CA PHE A 79 -17.69 6.08 3.39
C PHE A 79 -17.82 7.49 3.95
N ASN A 80 -18.15 7.62 5.23
CA ASN A 80 -18.36 8.93 5.90
C ASN A 80 -19.30 9.87 5.10
N GLY A 81 -20.41 9.32 4.57
CA GLY A 81 -21.41 10.07 3.79
C GLY A 81 -21.02 10.34 2.33
N LYS A 82 -19.80 10.05 1.90
CA LYS A 82 -19.34 10.21 0.51
C LYS A 82 -19.54 8.92 -0.28
N ASP A 83 -19.98 9.06 -1.52
CA ASP A 83 -20.16 7.93 -2.43
C ASP A 83 -18.81 7.39 -2.90
N CYS A 84 -18.66 6.07 -2.96
CA CYS A 84 -17.48 5.42 -3.48
C CYS A 84 -17.79 4.27 -4.44
N TYR A 85 -16.88 4.04 -5.37
CA TYR A 85 -16.79 2.81 -6.12
C TYR A 85 -16.22 1.72 -5.24
N MET A 86 -16.96 0.63 -5.08
CA MET A 86 -16.44 -0.57 -4.42
C MET A 86 -15.77 -1.46 -5.44
N ILE A 87 -14.47 -1.63 -5.30
CA ILE A 87 -13.64 -2.46 -6.20
C ILE A 87 -13.06 -3.63 -5.41
N GLU A 88 -13.30 -4.84 -5.90
CA GLU A 88 -12.64 -6.04 -5.39
C GLU A 88 -11.47 -6.40 -6.32
N ALA A 89 -10.31 -6.70 -5.74
CA ALA A 89 -9.12 -7.12 -6.46
C ALA A 89 -8.66 -8.48 -5.96
N THR A 90 -8.46 -9.43 -6.87
CA THR A 90 -7.94 -10.77 -6.60
C THR A 90 -6.63 -10.98 -7.38
N PRO A 91 -5.64 -11.71 -6.83
CA PRO A 91 -4.41 -12.03 -7.54
C PRO A 91 -4.68 -12.78 -8.85
N ILE A 92 -3.93 -12.48 -9.91
CA ILE A 92 -4.09 -13.16 -11.20
C ILE A 92 -3.65 -14.63 -11.18
N ASN A 93 -2.76 -14.98 -10.24
CA ASN A 93 -2.23 -16.34 -10.09
C ASN A 93 -1.74 -16.61 -8.66
N ASN A 94 -1.35 -17.86 -8.40
CA ASN A 94 -0.88 -18.30 -7.08
C ASN A 94 0.45 -17.66 -6.67
N THR A 95 1.33 -17.31 -7.61
CA THR A 95 2.59 -16.62 -7.30
C THR A 95 2.34 -15.26 -6.71
N VAL A 96 1.49 -14.45 -7.35
CA VAL A 96 1.09 -13.12 -6.81
C VAL A 96 0.39 -13.27 -5.46
N LYS A 97 -0.49 -14.28 -5.32
CA LYS A 97 -1.18 -14.56 -4.05
C LYS A 97 -0.17 -14.86 -2.93
N SER A 98 0.81 -15.71 -3.20
CA SER A 98 1.85 -16.08 -2.24
C SER A 98 2.77 -14.91 -1.91
N ASP A 99 3.23 -14.17 -2.92
CA ASP A 99 4.14 -13.03 -2.75
C ASP A 99 3.57 -11.93 -1.84
N PHE A 100 2.28 -11.60 -2.04
CA PHE A 100 1.61 -10.58 -1.22
C PHE A 100 1.06 -11.14 0.09
N GLY A 101 0.83 -12.44 0.20
CA GLY A 101 0.14 -13.05 1.32
C GLY A 101 -1.37 -12.75 1.37
N TYR A 102 -1.97 -12.30 0.26
CA TYR A 102 -3.35 -11.86 0.18
C TYR A 102 -4.16 -12.69 -0.82
N SER A 103 -5.35 -13.13 -0.43
CA SER A 103 -6.30 -13.75 -1.36
C SER A 103 -7.17 -12.73 -2.08
N LYS A 104 -7.43 -11.60 -1.43
CA LYS A 104 -8.38 -10.59 -1.90
C LYS A 104 -8.16 -9.26 -1.21
N ARG A 105 -8.47 -8.18 -1.91
CA ARG A 105 -8.60 -6.82 -1.35
C ARG A 105 -9.90 -6.20 -1.82
N ARG A 106 -10.55 -5.42 -0.97
CA ARG A 106 -11.72 -4.63 -1.34
C ARG A 106 -11.48 -3.17 -1.00
N MET A 107 -11.68 -2.30 -1.97
CA MET A 107 -11.36 -0.87 -1.86
C MET A 107 -12.63 -0.05 -2.01
N CYS A 108 -12.81 0.95 -1.15
CA CYS A 108 -13.75 2.04 -1.33
C CYS A 108 -13.00 3.22 -1.93
N ILE A 109 -13.23 3.52 -3.21
CA ILE A 109 -12.57 4.60 -3.94
C ILE A 109 -13.56 5.74 -4.08
N LEU A 110 -13.27 6.89 -3.47
CA LEU A 110 -14.16 8.05 -3.48
C LEU A 110 -14.42 8.53 -4.91
N LYS A 111 -15.69 8.81 -5.23
CA LYS A 111 -16.10 9.21 -6.58
C LYS A 111 -15.67 10.63 -6.96
N ASP A 112 -15.48 11.50 -5.96
CA ASP A 112 -15.17 12.92 -6.16
C ASP A 112 -13.68 13.17 -6.48
N ASN A 113 -12.78 12.27 -6.06
CA ASN A 113 -11.33 12.51 -6.16
C ASN A 113 -10.49 11.26 -6.50
N PHE A 114 -11.13 10.09 -6.63
CA PHE A 114 -10.52 8.80 -6.96
C PHE A 114 -9.44 8.32 -5.97
N VAL A 115 -9.45 8.82 -4.74
CA VAL A 115 -8.58 8.33 -3.66
C VAL A 115 -9.28 7.17 -2.96
N ALA A 116 -8.53 6.12 -2.64
CA ALA A 116 -9.03 5.06 -1.77
C ALA A 116 -9.25 5.62 -0.37
N ALA A 117 -10.45 5.46 0.17
CA ALA A 117 -10.78 5.82 1.54
C ALA A 117 -10.51 4.65 2.49
N THR A 118 -10.82 3.43 2.05
CA THR A 118 -10.54 2.20 2.82
C THR A 118 -10.06 1.08 1.92
N ILE A 119 -9.27 0.17 2.52
CA ILE A 119 -8.89 -1.10 1.91
C ILE A 119 -9.05 -2.20 2.96
N ASP A 120 -9.95 -3.15 2.70
CA ASP A 120 -10.05 -4.40 3.45
C ASP A 120 -9.22 -5.47 2.76
N ILE A 121 -8.48 -6.26 3.53
CA ILE A 121 -7.55 -7.27 3.02
C ILE A 121 -7.81 -8.61 3.70
N TRP A 122 -7.81 -9.67 2.91
CA TRP A 122 -7.95 -11.06 3.37
C TRP A 122 -6.65 -11.84 3.15
N ASP A 123 -6.30 -12.66 4.11
CA ASP A 123 -5.15 -13.57 4.02
C ASP A 123 -5.32 -14.64 2.93
N THR A 124 -4.31 -15.47 2.74
CA THR A 124 -4.34 -16.54 1.74
C THR A 124 -5.39 -17.62 2.01
N ALA A 125 -5.87 -17.75 3.26
CA ALA A 125 -6.94 -18.66 3.65
C ALA A 125 -8.33 -18.02 3.50
N GLY A 126 -8.41 -16.74 3.12
CA GLY A 126 -9.67 -16.01 2.97
C GLY A 126 -10.23 -15.43 4.27
N LYS A 127 -9.44 -15.41 5.36
CA LYS A 127 -9.85 -14.76 6.62
C LYS A 127 -9.54 -13.27 6.55
N PRO A 128 -10.37 -12.40 7.15
CA PRO A 128 -10.04 -10.98 7.31
C PRO A 128 -8.65 -10.84 7.99
N LEU A 129 -7.77 -10.06 7.39
CA LEU A 129 -6.40 -9.89 7.85
C LEU A 129 -6.18 -8.49 8.41
N LYS A 130 -6.55 -7.46 7.65
CA LYS A 130 -6.39 -6.06 8.06
C LYS A 130 -7.36 -5.13 7.36
N HIS A 131 -7.61 -3.99 7.99
CA HIS A 131 -8.33 -2.86 7.44
C HIS A 131 -7.41 -1.65 7.40
N ILE A 132 -7.29 -0.99 6.25
CA ILE A 132 -6.52 0.24 6.11
C ILE A 132 -7.51 1.38 5.84
N GLU A 133 -7.42 2.42 6.65
CA GLU A 133 -8.20 3.66 6.49
C GLU A 133 -7.28 4.81 6.08
N PHE A 134 -7.71 5.61 5.11
CA PHE A 134 -7.01 6.78 4.61
C PHE A 134 -7.81 8.03 4.94
N THR A 135 -7.16 8.96 5.62
CA THR A 135 -7.79 10.19 6.11
C THR A 135 -7.00 11.43 5.71
N ASP A 136 -7.52 12.62 6.04
CA ASP A 136 -6.93 13.91 5.66
C ASP A 136 -6.69 13.97 4.14
N ILE A 137 -7.72 13.61 3.36
CA ILE A 137 -7.65 13.57 1.90
C ILE A 137 -7.80 14.99 1.36
N ARG A 138 -6.74 15.50 0.75
CA ARG A 138 -6.68 16.88 0.22
C ARG A 138 -5.78 16.98 -1.01
N PRO A 139 -5.93 18.05 -1.82
CA PRO A 139 -5.03 18.32 -2.92
C PRO A 139 -3.61 18.59 -2.42
N TYR A 140 -2.61 18.01 -3.08
CA TYR A 140 -1.20 18.24 -2.80
C TYR A 140 -0.44 18.54 -4.10
N GLY A 141 0.48 19.51 -4.03
CA GLY A 141 1.29 19.98 -5.16
C GLY A 141 0.92 21.40 -5.62
N LYS A 142 1.95 22.16 -6.07
CA LYS A 142 1.79 23.59 -6.41
C LYS A 142 1.31 23.81 -7.86
N VAL A 143 1.74 23.00 -8.81
CA VAL A 143 1.50 23.25 -10.25
C VAL A 143 0.33 22.45 -10.80
N LYS A 144 0.23 21.17 -10.44
CA LYS A 144 -0.89 20.28 -10.80
C LYS A 144 -1.27 19.48 -9.56
N PRO A 145 -2.07 20.07 -8.65
CA PRO A 145 -2.44 19.40 -7.41
C PRO A 145 -3.14 18.08 -7.69
N ARG A 146 -2.72 17.03 -6.98
CA ARG A 146 -3.37 15.72 -7.00
C ARG A 146 -3.96 15.45 -5.63
N TRP A 147 -5.13 14.87 -5.60
CA TRP A 147 -5.75 14.43 -4.36
C TRP A 147 -4.94 13.28 -3.76
N GLN A 148 -4.61 13.42 -2.49
CA GLN A 148 -3.85 12.43 -1.73
C GLN A 148 -4.38 12.33 -0.30
N ALA A 149 -4.32 11.13 0.27
CA ALA A 149 -4.45 10.94 1.70
C ALA A 149 -3.13 11.31 2.39
N MET A 150 -3.21 12.13 3.43
CA MET A 150 -2.05 12.54 4.23
C MET A 150 -1.81 11.60 5.41
N LYS A 151 -2.81 10.80 5.78
CA LYS A 151 -2.74 9.85 6.89
C LYS A 151 -3.29 8.51 6.46
N SER A 152 -2.65 7.44 6.90
CA SER A 152 -3.15 6.07 6.77
C SER A 152 -2.98 5.34 8.10
N MET A 153 -3.94 4.48 8.43
CA MET A 153 -3.93 3.64 9.62
C MET A 153 -4.31 2.22 9.22
N ALA A 154 -3.51 1.23 9.60
CA ALA A 154 -3.83 -0.18 9.50
C ALA A 154 -4.32 -0.68 10.87
N LYS A 155 -5.35 -1.57 10.87
CA LYS A 155 -5.93 -2.23 12.04
C LYS A 155 -6.11 -3.71 11.76
#